data_5c23c3579367336e8812b803918e27cb
#
_entry.id   5c23c3579367336e8812b803918e27cb
#
_cell.length_a   1.000
_cell.length_b   1.000
_cell.length_c   1.000
_cell.angle_alpha   90.00
_cell.angle_beta   90.00
_cell.angle_gamma   90.00
#
_symmetry.space_group_name_H-M   'P 1'
#
loop_
_entity.id
_entity.type
_entity.pdbx_description
1 polymer ?
#
loop_
_entity_poly.entity_id
_entity_poly.type
_entity_poly.pdbx_seq_one_letter_code
_entity_poly.pdbx_strand_id
1 'polypeptide(L)'
;MTRTSRPRRIVAVVATLGVLAVTGCSGDEESPDPAADPTESLSEPSDAPTLEVEPVTKSGTIVGQLPKKDRARVEKAVSDRAVRFLNAAYLAGDYPRQDFRDAYPGFTGGAAKVARHDRALLTNQPIGDRIDDVTPTGLTVKVDLLAANKHAVAATAHVELGFRTAGDVRKRVRVQGRLLLTKQDGHWKIFAYDLSKGAR
;
A
#
# COMPACT_ATOMS: atom_id res chain seq x y z
N MET A 1 -21.09 43.59 -17.89
CA MET A 1 -21.20 44.57 -16.78
C MET A 1 -21.87 43.89 -15.62
N THR A 2 -21.32 44.02 -14.51
CA THR A 2 -21.60 43.78 -13.08
C THR A 2 -20.86 42.59 -12.49
N ARG A 3 -19.70 42.94 -11.88
CA ARG A 3 -18.95 42.16 -10.90
C ARG A 3 -19.71 42.10 -9.59
N THR A 4 -19.92 40.92 -9.05
CA THR A 4 -20.40 40.75 -7.68
C THR A 4 -19.32 40.04 -6.87
N SER A 5 -18.63 40.80 -6.05
CA SER A 5 -17.67 40.34 -5.05
C SER A 5 -18.38 39.82 -3.80
N ARG A 6 -18.02 38.62 -3.31
CA ARG A 6 -18.47 38.10 -2.01
C ARG A 6 -17.36 38.21 -0.96
N PRO A 7 -17.68 38.63 0.27
CA PRO A 7 -16.69 38.88 1.31
C PRO A 7 -16.22 37.60 2.02
N ARG A 8 -14.91 37.59 2.34
CA ARG A 8 -14.25 36.63 3.22
C ARG A 8 -14.77 36.78 4.66
N ARG A 9 -15.27 35.73 5.26
CA ARG A 9 -15.48 35.64 6.71
C ARG A 9 -14.24 35.00 7.35
N ILE A 10 -13.56 35.80 8.15
CA ILE A 10 -12.49 35.40 9.06
C ILE A 10 -13.18 34.91 10.33
N VAL A 11 -12.92 33.65 10.72
CA VAL A 11 -13.29 33.14 12.05
C VAL A 11 -12.01 32.99 12.87
N ALA A 12 -11.87 33.80 13.87
CA ALA A 12 -10.85 33.71 14.90
C ALA A 12 -11.26 32.63 15.92
N VAL A 13 -10.37 31.70 16.21
CA VAL A 13 -10.55 30.72 17.30
C VAL A 13 -9.54 31.04 18.40
N VAL A 14 -10.06 31.27 19.54
CA VAL A 14 -9.41 31.64 20.80
C VAL A 14 -8.75 30.40 21.42
N ALA A 15 -7.50 30.58 21.85
CA ALA A 15 -6.73 29.61 22.61
C ALA A 15 -7.14 29.65 24.09
N THR A 16 -7.42 28.52 24.71
CA THR A 16 -7.51 28.35 26.15
C THR A 16 -6.39 27.45 26.66
N LEU A 17 -5.43 28.02 27.38
CA LEU A 17 -4.46 27.32 28.21
C LEU A 17 -5.15 26.75 29.45
N GLY A 18 -4.94 25.46 29.72
CA GLY A 18 -5.24 24.81 30.99
C GLY A 18 -3.98 24.21 31.59
N VAL A 19 -3.44 24.84 32.63
CA VAL A 19 -2.36 24.36 33.50
C VAL A 19 -2.98 23.59 34.65
N LEU A 20 -2.57 22.35 34.89
CA LEU A 20 -2.79 21.63 36.13
C LEU A 20 -1.48 20.99 36.58
N ALA A 21 -0.91 21.59 37.62
CA ALA A 21 0.16 21.04 38.43
C ALA A 21 -0.46 20.17 39.55
N VAL A 22 0.09 18.97 39.75
CA VAL A 22 -0.12 18.21 40.99
C VAL A 22 1.23 17.72 41.50
N THR A 23 1.60 18.28 42.63
CA THR A 23 2.71 17.92 43.53
C THR A 23 2.26 16.87 44.54
N GLY A 24 3.20 16.04 44.99
CA GLY A 24 3.14 15.28 46.23
C GLY A 24 3.51 13.81 46.05
N CYS A 25 4.26 13.12 46.85
CA CYS A 25 5.06 13.37 48.05
C CYS A 25 5.97 12.12 48.21
N SER A 26 7.07 12.35 48.88
CA SER A 26 8.06 11.40 49.39
C SER A 26 7.52 10.20 50.14
N GLY A 27 8.29 9.10 50.07
CA GLY A 27 8.25 7.99 51.03
C GLY A 27 9.47 7.10 50.79
N ASP A 28 10.51 7.28 51.68
CA ASP A 28 11.64 6.36 51.88
C ASP A 28 11.13 5.03 52.42
N GLU A 29 11.71 3.91 52.00
CA GLU A 29 12.35 2.88 52.82
C GLU A 29 12.70 1.62 52.00
N GLU A 30 13.98 1.31 52.05
CA GLU A 30 14.65 0.00 52.28
C GLU A 30 14.48 -1.14 51.27
N SER A 31 15.66 -1.47 50.69
CA SER A 31 15.99 -2.74 50.01
C SER A 31 15.84 -3.98 50.90
N PRO A 32 15.65 -5.18 50.33
CA PRO A 32 16.73 -5.86 49.59
C PRO A 32 16.31 -6.59 48.31
N ASP A 33 17.25 -6.64 47.38
CA ASP A 33 17.34 -7.57 46.27
C ASP A 33 17.23 -9.05 46.75
N PRO A 34 16.61 -9.97 46.01
CA PRO A 34 17.25 -10.59 44.86
C PRO A 34 16.33 -11.09 43.72
N ALA A 35 16.96 -11.47 42.66
CA ALA A 35 16.51 -12.36 41.59
C ALA A 35 16.03 -11.69 40.29
N ALA A 36 16.95 -11.75 39.34
CA ALA A 36 16.73 -11.59 37.92
C ALA A 36 15.58 -12.50 37.43
N ASP A 37 14.51 -11.86 36.95
CA ASP A 37 13.56 -12.50 36.07
C ASP A 37 13.87 -12.07 34.63
N PRO A 38 14.06 -12.98 33.69
CA PRO A 38 14.25 -12.61 32.30
C PRO A 38 12.93 -12.06 31.76
N THR A 39 12.90 -10.78 31.51
CA THR A 39 11.83 -10.15 30.76
C THR A 39 11.78 -10.80 29.36
N GLU A 40 10.93 -11.78 29.19
CA GLU A 40 10.49 -12.26 27.89
C GLU A 40 9.91 -11.05 27.14
N SER A 41 10.71 -10.55 26.22
CA SER A 41 10.23 -9.66 25.18
C SER A 41 9.21 -10.42 24.35
N LEU A 42 7.94 -10.22 24.68
CA LEU A 42 6.82 -10.63 23.83
C LEU A 42 6.92 -9.82 22.55
N SER A 43 7.68 -10.33 21.59
CA SER A 43 7.56 -9.93 20.20
C SER A 43 6.16 -10.32 19.78
N GLU A 44 5.27 -9.34 19.66
CA GLU A 44 3.99 -9.53 19.00
C GLU A 44 4.23 -10.14 17.62
N PRO A 45 3.63 -11.29 17.28
CA PRO A 45 3.70 -11.80 15.93
C PRO A 45 3.02 -10.78 15.01
N SER A 46 3.81 -10.15 14.14
CA SER A 46 3.30 -9.35 13.04
C SER A 46 2.59 -10.30 12.07
N ASP A 47 1.29 -10.46 12.23
CA ASP A 47 0.39 -11.21 11.33
C ASP A 47 0.19 -10.45 9.99
N ALA A 48 1.29 -10.06 9.35
CA ALA A 48 1.25 -9.74 7.94
C ALA A 48 1.30 -11.07 7.17
N PRO A 49 0.31 -11.39 6.32
CA PRO A 49 0.30 -12.63 5.55
C PRO A 49 1.59 -12.71 4.74
N THR A 50 2.43 -13.68 5.09
CA THR A 50 3.69 -13.93 4.42
C THR A 50 3.39 -14.44 3.01
N LEU A 51 3.78 -13.68 1.99
CA LEU A 51 3.71 -14.16 0.62
C LEU A 51 4.66 -15.35 0.49
N GLU A 52 4.16 -16.53 0.12
CA GLU A 52 5.00 -17.71 -0.16
C GLU A 52 5.96 -17.50 -1.35
N VAL A 53 5.72 -16.45 -2.14
CA VAL A 53 6.56 -16.07 -3.28
C VAL A 53 7.07 -14.65 -3.11
N GLU A 54 8.38 -14.51 -3.00
CA GLU A 54 9.02 -13.20 -2.93
C GLU A 54 8.87 -12.44 -4.27
N PRO A 55 8.46 -11.16 -4.23
CA PRO A 55 8.37 -10.34 -5.42
C PRO A 55 9.74 -10.10 -6.05
N VAL A 56 9.91 -10.42 -7.33
CA VAL A 56 11.11 -10.08 -8.10
C VAL A 56 10.99 -8.67 -8.65
N THR A 57 11.73 -7.72 -8.07
CA THR A 57 11.81 -6.35 -8.59
C THR A 57 12.93 -6.23 -9.62
N LYS A 58 12.62 -5.67 -10.78
CA LYS A 58 13.58 -5.40 -11.86
C LYS A 58 13.66 -3.91 -12.14
N SER A 59 14.87 -3.42 -12.34
CA SER A 59 15.10 -2.07 -12.87
C SER A 59 14.71 -2.00 -14.33
N GLY A 60 14.00 -0.95 -14.69
CA GLY A 60 13.63 -0.64 -16.06
C GLY A 60 14.38 0.57 -16.60
N THR A 61 13.73 1.31 -17.49
CA THR A 61 14.27 2.51 -18.14
C THR A 61 14.13 3.74 -17.23
N ILE A 62 15.12 4.62 -17.27
CA ILE A 62 15.02 5.95 -16.65
C ILE A 62 15.07 7.00 -17.77
N VAL A 63 14.01 7.80 -17.84
CA VAL A 63 13.96 8.98 -18.69
C VAL A 63 14.27 10.20 -17.84
N GLY A 64 15.22 11.01 -18.27
CA GLY A 64 15.74 12.15 -17.51
C GLY A 64 16.93 11.80 -16.61
N GLN A 65 17.32 12.73 -15.73
CA GLN A 65 18.46 12.56 -14.82
C GLN A 65 17.97 12.27 -13.40
N LEU A 66 18.33 11.10 -12.87
CA LEU A 66 18.09 10.71 -11.48
C LEU A 66 19.40 10.28 -10.84
N PRO A 67 19.80 10.85 -9.68
CA PRO A 67 21.00 10.45 -8.98
C PRO A 67 20.98 8.95 -8.63
N LYS A 68 22.11 8.24 -8.83
CA LYS A 68 22.22 6.80 -8.60
C LYS A 68 21.78 6.38 -7.18
N LYS A 69 22.13 7.20 -6.18
CA LYS A 69 21.75 6.96 -4.77
C LYS A 69 20.24 6.96 -4.52
N ASP A 70 19.47 7.67 -5.36
CA ASP A 70 18.02 7.78 -5.20
C ASP A 70 17.27 6.71 -5.98
N ARG A 71 17.91 6.13 -7.00
CA ARG A 71 17.29 5.17 -7.92
C ARG A 71 16.71 3.97 -7.18
N ALA A 72 17.53 3.21 -6.46
CA ALA A 72 17.11 1.99 -5.77
C ALA A 72 15.98 2.26 -4.75
N ARG A 73 16.07 3.40 -4.03
CA ARG A 73 15.04 3.81 -3.08
C ARG A 73 13.70 4.08 -3.76
N VAL A 74 13.72 4.76 -4.93
CA VAL A 74 12.51 5.07 -5.70
C VAL A 74 11.93 3.81 -6.32
N GLU A 75 12.76 2.96 -6.95
CA GLU A 75 12.34 1.68 -7.53
C GLU A 75 11.68 0.79 -6.47
N LYS A 76 12.29 0.68 -5.29
CA LYS A 76 11.70 -0.06 -4.16
C LYS A 76 10.36 0.52 -3.74
N ALA A 77 10.24 1.83 -3.57
CA ALA A 77 9.00 2.46 -3.11
C ALA A 77 7.85 2.28 -4.11
N VAL A 78 8.15 2.31 -5.42
CA VAL A 78 7.18 2.06 -6.49
C VAL A 78 6.79 0.58 -6.52
N SER A 79 7.78 -0.33 -6.46
CA SER A 79 7.54 -1.78 -6.40
C SER A 79 6.69 -2.16 -5.20
N ASP A 80 7.04 -1.68 -4.00
CA ASP A 80 6.28 -1.92 -2.77
C ASP A 80 4.82 -1.45 -2.89
N ARG A 81 4.57 -0.33 -3.60
CA ARG A 81 3.20 0.15 -3.85
C ARG A 81 2.44 -0.80 -4.77
N ALA A 82 3.06 -1.27 -5.85
CA ALA A 82 2.47 -2.22 -6.77
C ALA A 82 2.19 -3.58 -6.09
N VAL A 83 3.16 -4.09 -5.34
CA VAL A 83 3.04 -5.36 -4.60
C VAL A 83 1.91 -5.29 -3.57
N ARG A 84 1.83 -4.21 -2.76
CA ARG A 84 0.72 -4.04 -1.80
C ARG A 84 -0.65 -4.04 -2.47
N PHE A 85 -0.79 -3.41 -3.63
CA PHE A 85 -2.04 -3.47 -4.39
C PHE A 85 -2.35 -4.90 -4.83
N LEU A 86 -1.40 -5.58 -5.49
CA LEU A 86 -1.61 -6.93 -6.01
C LEU A 86 -1.91 -7.93 -4.89
N ASN A 87 -1.23 -7.79 -3.76
CA ASN A 87 -1.47 -8.61 -2.58
C ASN A 87 -2.90 -8.41 -2.04
N ALA A 88 -3.30 -7.19 -1.74
CA ALA A 88 -4.63 -6.88 -1.20
C ALA A 88 -5.77 -7.23 -2.19
N ALA A 89 -5.51 -7.11 -3.50
CA ALA A 89 -6.48 -7.34 -4.56
C ALA A 89 -6.70 -8.83 -4.88
N TYR A 90 -5.65 -9.64 -4.78
CA TYR A 90 -5.71 -11.00 -5.32
C TYR A 90 -5.22 -12.10 -4.35
N LEU A 91 -4.26 -11.81 -3.47
CA LEU A 91 -3.56 -12.86 -2.71
C LEU A 91 -3.94 -12.89 -1.24
N ALA A 92 -3.92 -11.74 -0.57
CA ALA A 92 -4.11 -11.66 0.88
C ALA A 92 -5.57 -11.76 1.33
N GLY A 93 -5.73 -12.10 2.60
CA GLY A 93 -7.00 -12.18 3.32
C GLY A 93 -7.54 -13.58 3.39
N ASP A 94 -8.39 -13.79 4.39
CA ASP A 94 -9.03 -15.08 4.61
C ASP A 94 -10.12 -15.30 3.56
N TYR A 95 -10.02 -16.38 2.83
CA TYR A 95 -11.04 -16.81 1.90
C TYR A 95 -11.94 -17.87 2.58
N PRO A 96 -13.24 -17.94 2.24
CA PRO A 96 -14.01 -17.14 1.27
C PRO A 96 -14.21 -15.68 1.69
N ARG A 97 -14.06 -14.71 0.74
CA ARG A 97 -14.27 -13.29 1.04
C ARG A 97 -14.96 -12.53 -0.10
N GLN A 98 -15.67 -11.45 0.26
CA GLN A 98 -16.32 -10.53 -0.68
C GLN A 98 -15.81 -9.09 -0.55
N ASP A 99 -15.10 -8.76 0.54
CA ASP A 99 -14.56 -7.43 0.77
C ASP A 99 -13.12 -7.29 0.24
N PHE A 100 -12.93 -6.35 -0.67
CA PHE A 100 -11.67 -6.02 -1.31
C PHE A 100 -11.34 -4.53 -1.20
N ARG A 101 -11.92 -3.82 -0.21
CA ARG A 101 -11.71 -2.38 -0.03
C ARG A 101 -10.23 -2.02 0.19
N ASP A 102 -9.46 -2.91 0.80
CA ASP A 102 -8.04 -2.72 1.10
C ASP A 102 -7.14 -2.69 -0.14
N ALA A 103 -7.66 -3.05 -1.31
CA ALA A 103 -6.95 -2.91 -2.57
C ALA A 103 -6.78 -1.44 -3.02
N TYR A 104 -7.64 -0.53 -2.58
CA TYR A 104 -7.74 0.81 -3.16
C TYR A 104 -6.98 1.96 -2.45
N PRO A 105 -6.53 1.88 -1.20
CA PRO A 105 -5.85 3.00 -0.51
C PRO A 105 -4.56 3.48 -1.21
N GLY A 106 -3.99 2.63 -2.06
CA GLY A 106 -2.82 2.95 -2.88
C GLY A 106 -3.10 3.82 -4.10
N PHE A 107 -4.35 4.05 -4.46
CA PHE A 107 -4.75 4.84 -5.62
C PHE A 107 -4.93 6.32 -5.28
N THR A 108 -4.86 7.20 -6.28
CA THR A 108 -5.38 8.57 -6.16
C THR A 108 -6.90 8.54 -6.04
N GLY A 109 -7.51 9.57 -5.45
CA GLY A 109 -8.95 9.59 -5.23
C GLY A 109 -9.79 9.40 -6.50
N GLY A 110 -9.34 9.99 -7.63
CA GLY A 110 -9.99 9.81 -8.93
C GLY A 110 -9.85 8.38 -9.46
N ALA A 111 -8.63 7.84 -9.44
CA ALA A 111 -8.36 6.48 -9.91
C ALA A 111 -9.06 5.42 -9.03
N ALA A 112 -9.15 5.63 -7.71
CA ALA A 112 -9.86 4.72 -6.81
C ALA A 112 -11.36 4.62 -7.12
N LYS A 113 -11.99 5.71 -7.59
CA LYS A 113 -13.40 5.68 -8.02
C LYS A 113 -13.56 4.79 -9.25
N VAL A 114 -12.73 4.96 -10.27
CA VAL A 114 -12.74 4.14 -11.49
C VAL A 114 -12.41 2.69 -11.15
N ALA A 115 -11.38 2.44 -10.36
CA ALA A 115 -10.95 1.11 -9.96
C ALA A 115 -12.05 0.29 -9.25
N ARG A 116 -12.93 0.94 -8.47
CA ARG A 116 -14.08 0.26 -7.86
C ARG A 116 -15.14 -0.16 -8.88
N HIS A 117 -15.28 0.53 -10.00
CA HIS A 117 -16.14 0.07 -11.10
C HIS A 117 -15.53 -1.13 -11.82
N ASP A 118 -14.21 -1.14 -11.96
CA ASP A 118 -13.46 -2.22 -12.62
C ASP A 118 -13.06 -3.35 -11.66
N ARG A 119 -13.75 -3.48 -10.52
CA ARG A 119 -13.42 -4.47 -9.48
C ARG A 119 -13.33 -5.90 -9.97
N ALA A 120 -14.11 -6.26 -10.98
CA ALA A 120 -14.08 -7.59 -11.58
C ALA A 120 -12.73 -7.91 -12.24
N LEU A 121 -12.08 -6.91 -12.83
CA LEU A 121 -10.74 -7.00 -13.36
C LEU A 121 -9.70 -6.91 -12.25
N LEU A 122 -9.85 -5.93 -11.35
CA LEU A 122 -8.82 -5.50 -10.41
C LEU A 122 -8.78 -6.29 -9.10
N THR A 123 -9.70 -7.23 -8.88
CA THR A 123 -9.74 -8.06 -7.66
C THR A 123 -10.27 -9.47 -7.96
N ASN A 124 -10.24 -10.34 -6.95
CA ASN A 124 -10.91 -11.64 -7.00
C ASN A 124 -12.38 -11.58 -6.59
N GLN A 125 -12.98 -10.40 -6.41
CA GLN A 125 -14.36 -10.27 -5.95
C GLN A 125 -15.38 -11.15 -6.70
N PRO A 126 -15.32 -11.34 -8.04
CA PRO A 126 -16.30 -12.17 -8.75
C PRO A 126 -16.30 -13.65 -8.37
N ILE A 127 -15.26 -14.11 -7.71
CA ILE A 127 -15.10 -15.53 -7.32
C ILE A 127 -14.74 -15.68 -5.84
N GLY A 128 -14.59 -14.59 -5.12
CA GLY A 128 -14.01 -14.57 -3.77
C GLY A 128 -14.83 -15.34 -2.72
N ASP A 129 -16.12 -15.51 -2.94
CA ASP A 129 -17.04 -16.30 -2.11
C ASP A 129 -17.03 -17.80 -2.45
N ARG A 130 -16.36 -18.19 -3.54
CA ARG A 130 -16.31 -19.58 -4.05
C ARG A 130 -14.91 -20.16 -4.11
N ILE A 131 -13.94 -19.48 -3.52
CA ILE A 131 -12.57 -19.96 -3.38
C ILE A 131 -12.21 -19.98 -1.90
N ASP A 132 -11.47 -21.01 -1.49
CA ASP A 132 -11.05 -21.24 -0.10
C ASP A 132 -9.61 -20.78 0.13
N ASP A 133 -8.81 -20.71 -0.95
CA ASP A 133 -7.39 -20.34 -0.88
C ASP A 133 -6.90 -19.77 -2.19
N VAL A 134 -5.83 -18.96 -2.09
CA VAL A 134 -5.08 -18.41 -3.22
C VAL A 134 -3.59 -18.59 -2.99
N THR A 135 -2.98 -19.45 -3.79
CA THR A 135 -1.54 -19.72 -3.76
C THR A 135 -0.83 -18.97 -4.88
N PRO A 136 0.06 -17.99 -4.59
CA PRO A 136 0.85 -17.32 -5.60
C PRO A 136 1.83 -18.28 -6.27
N THR A 137 2.09 -18.09 -7.57
CA THR A 137 3.03 -18.90 -8.36
C THR A 137 4.19 -18.07 -8.92
N GLY A 138 4.12 -16.77 -8.82
CA GLY A 138 5.17 -15.84 -9.22
C GLY A 138 4.67 -14.40 -9.25
N LEU A 139 5.54 -13.46 -8.89
CA LEU A 139 5.28 -12.04 -8.94
C LEU A 139 6.53 -11.30 -9.42
N THR A 140 6.41 -10.61 -10.54
CA THR A 140 7.46 -9.75 -11.09
C THR A 140 6.97 -8.31 -11.21
N VAL A 141 7.79 -7.37 -10.80
CA VAL A 141 7.55 -5.93 -10.97
C VAL A 141 8.79 -5.30 -11.62
N LYS A 142 8.66 -4.80 -12.85
CA LYS A 142 9.70 -4.00 -13.51
C LYS A 142 9.32 -2.53 -13.44
N VAL A 143 10.23 -1.67 -12.99
CA VAL A 143 9.95 -0.25 -12.74
C VAL A 143 10.68 0.63 -13.73
N ASP A 144 9.92 1.39 -14.53
CA ASP A 144 10.42 2.49 -15.35
C ASP A 144 10.18 3.82 -14.61
N LEU A 145 11.12 4.76 -14.71
CA LEU A 145 11.08 6.03 -14.00
C LEU A 145 11.15 7.22 -14.96
N LEU A 146 10.34 8.24 -14.71
CA LEU A 146 10.48 9.56 -15.29
C LEU A 146 11.02 10.52 -14.23
N ALA A 147 12.15 11.16 -14.55
CA ALA A 147 12.80 12.13 -13.69
C ALA A 147 12.82 13.52 -14.33
N ALA A 148 12.48 14.54 -13.55
CA ALA A 148 12.62 15.95 -13.88
C ALA A 148 13.36 16.65 -12.73
N ASN A 149 14.26 17.57 -13.05
CA ASN A 149 15.05 18.33 -12.07
C ASN A 149 15.74 17.42 -11.03
N LYS A 150 16.29 16.29 -11.48
CA LYS A 150 16.95 15.27 -10.63
C LYS A 150 16.03 14.57 -9.60
N HIS A 151 14.71 14.68 -9.76
CA HIS A 151 13.73 14.00 -8.91
C HIS A 151 12.84 13.09 -9.74
N ALA A 152 12.52 11.90 -9.23
CA ALA A 152 11.51 11.05 -9.86
C ALA A 152 10.12 11.68 -9.66
N VAL A 153 9.40 11.91 -10.76
CA VAL A 153 8.09 12.59 -10.78
C VAL A 153 6.96 11.64 -11.17
N ALA A 154 7.26 10.62 -11.98
CA ALA A 154 6.32 9.56 -12.35
C ALA A 154 7.05 8.23 -12.48
N ALA A 155 6.29 7.15 -12.42
CA ALA A 155 6.79 5.80 -12.61
C ALA A 155 5.75 4.92 -13.32
N THR A 156 6.24 3.90 -14.04
CA THR A 156 5.42 2.82 -14.56
C THR A 156 5.92 1.51 -13.95
N ALA A 157 5.05 0.82 -13.23
CA ALA A 157 5.30 -0.53 -12.75
C ALA A 157 4.66 -1.53 -13.74
N HIS A 158 5.49 -2.24 -14.49
CA HIS A 158 5.05 -3.38 -15.28
C HIS A 158 4.95 -4.57 -14.36
N VAL A 159 3.76 -5.14 -14.25
CA VAL A 159 3.46 -6.21 -13.29
C VAL A 159 3.09 -7.49 -14.01
N GLU A 160 3.52 -8.60 -13.44
CA GLU A 160 3.11 -9.93 -13.83
C GLU A 160 2.93 -10.76 -12.56
N LEU A 161 1.69 -11.17 -12.28
CA LEU A 161 1.31 -12.00 -11.16
C LEU A 161 0.68 -13.28 -11.67
N GLY A 162 1.16 -14.43 -11.22
CA GLY A 162 0.54 -15.72 -11.39
C GLY A 162 0.06 -16.25 -10.05
N PHE A 163 -1.12 -16.88 -10.01
CA PHE A 163 -1.63 -17.56 -8.83
C PHE A 163 -2.60 -18.69 -9.19
N ARG A 164 -2.87 -19.56 -8.22
CA ARG A 164 -3.87 -20.62 -8.30
C ARG A 164 -4.94 -20.38 -7.25
N THR A 165 -6.17 -20.77 -7.57
CA THR A 165 -7.26 -20.77 -6.60
C THR A 165 -7.64 -22.20 -6.25
N ALA A 166 -8.07 -22.44 -5.00
CA ALA A 166 -8.67 -23.67 -4.50
C ALA A 166 -10.12 -23.42 -4.06
N GLY A 167 -10.88 -24.47 -3.78
CA GLY A 167 -12.30 -24.41 -3.46
C GLY A 167 -13.19 -24.83 -4.64
N ASP A 168 -14.39 -24.25 -4.74
CA ASP A 168 -15.34 -24.53 -5.83
C ASP A 168 -14.83 -24.00 -7.18
N VAL A 169 -14.07 -22.90 -7.16
CA VAL A 169 -13.47 -22.31 -8.36
C VAL A 169 -11.97 -22.56 -8.34
N ARG A 170 -11.54 -23.56 -9.12
CA ARG A 170 -10.13 -23.93 -9.28
C ARG A 170 -9.59 -23.42 -10.62
N LYS A 171 -8.72 -22.44 -10.58
CA LYS A 171 -8.13 -21.82 -11.79
C LYS A 171 -6.67 -21.48 -11.59
N ARG A 172 -5.92 -21.48 -12.71
CA ARG A 172 -4.65 -20.75 -12.80
C ARG A 172 -4.95 -19.39 -13.39
N VAL A 173 -4.60 -18.34 -12.69
CA VAL A 173 -4.88 -16.97 -13.10
C VAL A 173 -3.59 -16.24 -13.34
N ARG A 174 -3.56 -15.40 -14.38
CA ARG A 174 -2.49 -14.46 -14.65
C ARG A 174 -3.06 -13.05 -14.70
N VAL A 175 -2.43 -12.15 -13.97
CA VAL A 175 -2.66 -10.71 -14.04
C VAL A 175 -1.39 -10.07 -14.58
N GLN A 176 -1.50 -9.27 -15.64
CA GLN A 176 -0.35 -8.61 -16.25
C GLN A 176 -0.72 -7.25 -16.81
N GLY A 177 0.28 -6.36 -16.92
CA GLY A 177 0.11 -5.05 -17.53
C GLY A 177 0.88 -3.97 -16.79
N ARG A 178 0.30 -2.78 -16.67
CA ARG A 178 0.98 -1.59 -16.16
C ARG A 178 0.15 -0.88 -15.10
N LEU A 179 0.84 -0.42 -14.07
CA LEU A 179 0.35 0.56 -13.11
C LEU A 179 1.14 1.86 -13.31
N LEU A 180 0.45 2.96 -13.49
CA LEU A 180 1.06 4.27 -13.65
C LEU A 180 0.97 5.01 -12.32
N LEU A 181 2.13 5.47 -11.82
CA LEU A 181 2.25 6.05 -10.50
C LEU A 181 2.78 7.48 -10.57
N THR A 182 2.29 8.30 -9.66
CA THR A 182 2.75 9.67 -9.42
C THR A 182 2.93 9.90 -7.93
N LYS A 183 3.63 10.99 -7.57
CA LYS A 183 3.72 11.42 -6.17
C LYS A 183 2.56 12.33 -5.81
N GLN A 184 1.87 12.00 -4.72
CA GLN A 184 0.88 12.85 -4.07
C GLN A 184 1.18 12.86 -2.57
N ASP A 185 1.31 14.04 -1.98
CA ASP A 185 1.63 14.23 -0.55
C ASP A 185 2.85 13.42 -0.09
N GLY A 186 3.91 13.40 -0.91
CA GLY A 186 5.15 12.68 -0.65
C GLY A 186 5.10 11.16 -0.91
N HIS A 187 3.93 10.59 -1.18
CA HIS A 187 3.72 9.16 -1.36
C HIS A 187 3.46 8.79 -2.83
N TRP A 188 3.94 7.62 -3.25
CA TRP A 188 3.60 7.06 -4.54
C TRP A 188 2.15 6.56 -4.53
N LYS A 189 1.36 7.02 -5.51
CA LYS A 189 -0.04 6.65 -5.71
C LYS A 189 -0.26 6.19 -7.14
N ILE A 190 -1.10 5.17 -7.32
CA ILE A 190 -1.54 4.70 -8.64
C ILE A 190 -2.60 5.68 -9.15
N PHE A 191 -2.34 6.34 -10.27
CA PHE A 191 -3.27 7.28 -10.88
C PHE A 191 -3.96 6.72 -12.13
N ALA A 192 -3.38 5.67 -12.72
CA ALA A 192 -3.97 4.95 -13.84
C ALA A 192 -3.44 3.51 -13.89
N TYR A 193 -4.13 2.65 -14.62
CA TYR A 193 -3.75 1.26 -14.84
C TYR A 193 -4.19 0.79 -16.23
N ASP A 194 -3.45 -0.19 -16.73
CA ASP A 194 -3.74 -0.93 -17.95
C ASP A 194 -3.38 -2.39 -17.66
N LEU A 195 -4.35 -3.13 -17.13
CA LEU A 195 -4.17 -4.51 -16.68
C LEU A 195 -5.08 -5.45 -17.46
N SER A 196 -4.63 -6.67 -17.60
CA SER A 196 -5.45 -7.80 -18.06
C SER A 196 -5.40 -8.93 -17.03
N LYS A 197 -6.54 -9.61 -16.85
CA LYS A 197 -6.67 -10.79 -16.01
C LYS A 197 -7.31 -11.91 -16.82
N GLY A 198 -6.69 -13.06 -16.84
CA GLY A 198 -7.18 -14.22 -17.59
C GLY A 198 -6.87 -15.54 -16.87
N ALA A 199 -7.68 -16.55 -17.17
CA ALA A 199 -7.36 -17.93 -16.83
C ALA A 199 -6.32 -18.47 -17.85
N ARG A 200 -5.42 -19.34 -17.35
CA ARG A 200 -4.40 -20.02 -18.15
C ARG A 200 -4.67 -21.52 -18.20
#